data_b46bb32d18cbb15b9645451d82ee245b
#
_entry.id   b46bb32d18cbb15b9645451d82ee245b
#
_cell.length_a   1.000
_cell.length_b   1.000
_cell.length_c   1.000
_cell.angle_alpha   90.00
_cell.angle_beta   90.00
_cell.angle_gamma   90.00
#
_symmetry.space_group_name_H-M   'P 1'
#
loop_
_entity.id
_entity.type
_entity.pdbx_description
1 polymer ?
#
loop_
_entity_poly.entity_id
_entity_poly.type
_entity_poly.pdbx_seq_one_letter_code
_entity_poly.pdbx_strand_id
1 'polypeptide(L)'
;MADLVKLLESLSNAFGPPGCEDEVRAVLRKELEGHADETQVDKLGNVFFIHHGEDKSPKVMLAAHMDEVGFIVTFMDGNGFLRFHTLGGITSNVIPGHTILLRGTKGDIKGLVGTKPPHLMKEEERNKAVSMDDLFMDVGASSLEEAQQKGVEIGTNGVFDARFAELGGGYLKGKALDDRAGCTVLAEVFKALKDSPYNIIAVGTVQEEMGMRGARTAAWQADPDYALALEGTFTSDVPGTSPEKVSSKLKGGPVVTILDQTVMTHPTVLKTLKEVGKGKSIPFQFKQVPMGGTDSGAIHLTKAGIPSGTVAVPCRYIHGPASITHVDDVKNTVKLVTEFVKAISEKNPQEPK
;
A
#
# COMPACT_ATOMS: atom_id res chain seq x y z
N MET A 1 18.80 -1.15 -11.51
CA MET A 1 18.72 -1.90 -10.22
C MET A 1 18.78 -0.94 -9.03
N ALA A 2 19.78 -0.07 -8.99
CA ALA A 2 19.91 0.93 -7.92
C ALA A 2 18.72 1.91 -7.87
N ASP A 3 18.15 2.26 -9.00
CA ASP A 3 17.08 3.26 -9.09
C ASP A 3 15.75 2.74 -8.53
N LEU A 4 15.36 1.49 -8.82
CA LEU A 4 14.14 0.87 -8.27
C LEU A 4 14.20 0.77 -6.74
N VAL A 5 15.34 0.35 -6.16
CA VAL A 5 15.51 0.25 -4.70
C VAL A 5 15.50 1.64 -4.07
N LYS A 6 16.12 2.65 -4.69
CA LYS A 6 16.07 4.04 -4.23
C LYS A 6 14.66 4.64 -4.28
N LEU A 7 13.89 4.31 -5.33
CA LEU A 7 12.49 4.75 -5.41
C LEU A 7 11.68 4.13 -4.27
N LEU A 8 11.81 2.81 -4.07
CA LEU A 8 11.13 2.12 -2.96
C LEU A 8 11.55 2.68 -1.60
N GLU A 9 12.84 2.97 -1.39
CA GLU A 9 13.35 3.62 -0.18
C GLU A 9 12.71 4.99 0.03
N SER A 10 12.67 5.82 -1.03
CA SER A 10 12.07 7.17 -0.97
C SER A 10 10.58 7.11 -0.62
N LEU A 11 9.84 6.21 -1.27
CA LEU A 11 8.42 5.99 -1.01
C LEU A 11 8.17 5.41 0.39
N SER A 12 8.95 4.40 0.81
CA SER A 12 8.81 3.78 2.13
C SER A 12 9.11 4.76 3.28
N ASN A 13 10.08 5.66 3.11
CA ASN A 13 10.44 6.65 4.13
C ASN A 13 9.49 7.86 4.16
N ALA A 14 8.72 8.13 3.10
CA ALA A 14 7.77 9.24 3.04
C ALA A 14 6.64 9.06 4.07
N PHE A 15 6.22 10.18 4.68
CA PHE A 15 5.06 10.23 5.57
C PHE A 15 3.78 10.19 4.76
N GLY A 16 2.81 9.33 5.13
CA GLY A 16 1.58 9.23 4.37
C GLY A 16 0.52 8.31 4.99
N PRO A 17 -0.01 8.61 6.18
CA PRO A 17 -1.21 7.94 6.66
C PRO A 17 -2.44 8.40 5.85
N PRO A 18 -3.58 7.69 5.94
CA PRO A 18 -4.81 8.06 5.22
C PRO A 18 -5.21 9.52 5.39
N GLY A 19 -5.36 10.23 4.27
CA GLY A 19 -5.68 11.67 4.23
C GLY A 19 -4.47 12.61 4.34
N CYS A 20 -3.25 12.08 4.42
CA CYS A 20 -2.00 12.85 4.52
C CYS A 20 -0.92 12.31 3.57
N GLU A 21 -1.30 11.92 2.35
CA GLU A 21 -0.42 11.24 1.37
C GLU A 21 0.44 12.19 0.53
N ASP A 22 0.50 13.48 0.87
CA ASP A 22 1.14 14.52 0.06
C ASP A 22 2.61 14.26 -0.24
N GLU A 23 3.39 13.75 0.73
CA GLU A 23 4.81 13.44 0.50
C GLU A 23 4.99 12.29 -0.50
N VAL A 24 4.16 11.26 -0.40
CA VAL A 24 4.19 10.11 -1.32
C VAL A 24 3.81 10.56 -2.72
N ARG A 25 2.76 11.36 -2.83
CA ARG A 25 2.34 11.98 -4.09
C ARG A 25 3.45 12.81 -4.70
N ALA A 26 4.18 13.58 -3.89
CA ALA A 26 5.30 14.38 -4.35
C ALA A 26 6.44 13.51 -4.90
N VAL A 27 6.75 12.37 -4.25
CA VAL A 27 7.75 11.41 -4.74
C VAL A 27 7.32 10.84 -6.09
N LEU A 28 6.07 10.36 -6.23
CA LEU A 28 5.55 9.81 -7.48
C LEU A 28 5.54 10.85 -8.60
N ARG A 29 5.11 12.08 -8.32
CA ARG A 29 5.11 13.16 -9.32
C ARG A 29 6.50 13.49 -9.81
N LYS A 30 7.48 13.53 -8.90
CA LYS A 30 8.90 13.75 -9.27
C LYS A 30 9.45 12.59 -10.11
N GLU A 31 9.13 11.36 -9.73
CA GLU A 31 9.62 10.16 -10.43
C GLU A 31 9.06 10.02 -11.85
N LEU A 32 7.81 10.47 -12.05
CA LEU A 32 7.11 10.39 -13.33
C LEU A 32 7.11 11.71 -14.12
N GLU A 33 7.87 12.72 -13.67
CA GLU A 33 8.03 13.98 -14.39
C GLU A 33 8.61 13.73 -15.79
N GLY A 34 7.92 14.24 -16.83
CA GLY A 34 8.31 14.05 -18.24
C GLY A 34 8.04 12.65 -18.80
N HIS A 35 7.34 11.78 -18.06
CA HIS A 35 6.91 10.46 -18.54
C HIS A 35 5.42 10.38 -18.85
N ALA A 36 4.59 11.28 -18.34
CA ALA A 36 3.16 11.35 -18.58
C ALA A 36 2.82 12.47 -19.55
N ASP A 37 1.82 12.23 -20.42
CA ASP A 37 1.24 13.26 -21.28
C ASP A 37 0.43 14.26 -20.47
N GLU A 38 -0.28 13.74 -19.43
CA GLU A 38 -1.03 14.55 -18.49
C GLU A 38 -0.81 14.06 -17.05
N THR A 39 -0.76 15.01 -16.10
CA THR A 39 -0.75 14.72 -14.66
C THR A 39 -1.84 15.53 -13.97
N GLN A 40 -2.74 14.85 -13.27
CA GLN A 40 -3.87 15.47 -12.58
C GLN A 40 -3.92 15.02 -11.11
N VAL A 41 -4.51 15.85 -10.25
CA VAL A 41 -4.83 15.49 -8.86
C VAL A 41 -6.29 15.79 -8.63
N ASP A 42 -7.06 14.82 -8.16
CA ASP A 42 -8.47 15.03 -7.85
C ASP A 42 -8.70 15.69 -6.49
N LYS A 43 -9.97 15.92 -6.13
CA LYS A 43 -10.34 16.60 -4.88
C LYS A 43 -10.08 15.77 -3.62
N LEU A 44 -9.96 14.45 -3.73
CA LEU A 44 -9.58 13.58 -2.61
C LEU A 44 -8.06 13.48 -2.44
N GLY A 45 -7.30 13.78 -3.51
CA GLY A 45 -5.85 13.70 -3.51
C GLY A 45 -5.29 12.51 -4.31
N ASN A 46 -6.12 11.74 -5.03
CA ASN A 46 -5.60 10.77 -5.99
C ASN A 46 -4.78 11.49 -7.06
N VAL A 47 -3.63 10.92 -7.45
CA VAL A 47 -2.82 11.45 -8.54
C VAL A 47 -2.91 10.54 -9.75
N PHE A 48 -3.19 11.12 -10.89
CA PHE A 48 -3.31 10.44 -12.19
C PHE A 48 -2.12 10.83 -13.06
N PHE A 49 -1.51 9.82 -13.66
CA PHE A 49 -0.54 9.94 -14.74
C PHE A 49 -1.12 9.27 -15.96
N ILE A 50 -1.34 10.03 -17.01
CA ILE A 50 -2.05 9.57 -18.21
C ILE A 50 -1.08 9.51 -19.38
N HIS A 51 -1.09 8.41 -20.09
CA HIS A 51 -0.44 8.22 -21.36
C HIS A 51 -1.49 7.91 -22.43
N HIS A 52 -1.51 8.72 -23.48
CA HIS A 52 -2.41 8.59 -24.60
C HIS A 52 -1.79 7.72 -25.70
N GLY A 53 -2.37 6.56 -25.90
CA GLY A 53 -2.04 5.66 -26.99
C GLY A 53 -2.91 5.92 -28.23
N GLU A 54 -3.12 4.88 -29.01
CA GLU A 54 -4.02 4.91 -30.18
C GLU A 54 -5.50 4.98 -29.78
N ASP A 55 -6.32 5.73 -30.52
CA ASP A 55 -7.75 5.95 -30.20
C ASP A 55 -8.57 4.68 -30.00
N LYS A 56 -8.19 3.57 -30.64
CA LYS A 56 -8.90 2.28 -30.55
C LYS A 56 -8.37 1.36 -29.44
N SER A 57 -7.27 1.72 -28.80
CA SER A 57 -6.72 0.92 -27.71
C SER A 57 -7.58 1.06 -26.46
N PRO A 58 -7.89 -0.06 -25.75
CA PRO A 58 -8.59 0.01 -24.49
C PRO A 58 -7.84 0.87 -23.47
N LYS A 59 -8.58 1.56 -22.61
CA LYS A 59 -8.01 2.26 -21.45
C LYS A 59 -7.74 1.28 -20.33
N VAL A 60 -6.46 1.15 -19.94
CA VAL A 60 -6.02 0.30 -18.83
C VAL A 60 -5.65 1.16 -17.64
N MET A 61 -6.37 0.99 -16.53
CA MET A 61 -6.05 1.63 -15.27
C MET A 61 -5.15 0.72 -14.43
N LEU A 62 -4.04 1.28 -13.95
CA LEU A 62 -3.21 0.70 -12.90
C LEU A 62 -3.38 1.55 -11.65
N ALA A 63 -3.71 0.95 -10.52
CA ALA A 63 -3.91 1.64 -9.25
C ALA A 63 -2.95 1.08 -8.19
N ALA A 64 -2.35 1.95 -7.39
CA ALA A 64 -1.56 1.59 -6.21
C ALA A 64 -1.85 2.63 -5.11
N HIS A 65 -2.09 2.17 -3.87
CA HIS A 65 -2.43 3.13 -2.85
C HIS A 65 -1.21 3.80 -2.22
N MET A 66 -1.35 5.11 -1.99
CA MET A 66 -0.30 5.94 -1.43
C MET A 66 -0.31 5.96 0.09
N ASP A 67 -1.41 5.61 0.73
CA ASP A 67 -1.49 5.62 2.18
C ASP A 67 -0.81 4.39 2.82
N GLU A 68 -0.57 4.51 4.11
CA GLU A 68 -0.04 3.46 4.98
C GLU A 68 -0.85 3.44 6.27
N VAL A 69 -0.94 2.30 6.93
CA VAL A 69 -1.54 2.23 8.27
C VAL A 69 -0.87 3.23 9.22
N GLY A 70 -1.66 3.87 10.05
CA GLY A 70 -1.15 4.95 10.92
C GLY A 70 -1.97 5.18 12.16
N PHE A 71 -1.85 6.38 12.71
CA PHE A 71 -2.46 6.80 13.95
C PHE A 71 -3.03 8.20 13.84
N ILE A 72 -4.09 8.48 14.62
CA ILE A 72 -4.64 9.82 14.79
C ILE A 72 -4.84 10.10 16.28
N VAL A 73 -4.35 11.23 16.77
CA VAL A 73 -4.54 11.65 18.17
C VAL A 73 -6.01 12.03 18.38
N THR A 74 -6.63 11.43 19.39
CA THR A 74 -8.06 11.64 19.70
C THR A 74 -8.29 12.33 21.03
N PHE A 75 -7.33 12.28 21.95
CA PHE A 75 -7.41 12.91 23.25
C PHE A 75 -5.99 13.17 23.81
N MET A 76 -5.84 14.24 24.59
CA MET A 76 -4.63 14.57 25.35
C MET A 76 -5.01 14.77 26.82
N ASP A 77 -4.33 14.06 27.72
CA ASP A 77 -4.61 14.21 29.15
C ASP A 77 -3.85 15.36 29.80
N GLY A 78 -4.21 15.69 31.06
CA GLY A 78 -3.57 16.76 31.81
C GLY A 78 -2.08 16.53 32.13
N ASN A 79 -1.56 15.31 31.98
CA ASN A 79 -0.15 14.96 32.16
C ASN A 79 0.63 14.92 30.85
N GLY A 80 0.01 15.24 29.72
CA GLY A 80 0.66 15.29 28.40
C GLY A 80 0.69 13.96 27.63
N PHE A 81 0.03 12.90 28.13
CA PHE A 81 -0.12 11.66 27.38
C PHE A 81 -1.22 11.75 26.33
N LEU A 82 -1.00 11.09 25.19
CA LEU A 82 -1.93 11.13 24.07
C LEU A 82 -2.67 9.80 23.94
N ARG A 83 -4.00 9.85 23.75
CA ARG A 83 -4.81 8.74 23.27
C ARG A 83 -4.94 8.85 21.75
N PHE A 84 -5.06 7.72 21.09
CA PHE A 84 -5.08 7.66 19.64
C PHE A 84 -6.02 6.57 19.13
N HIS A 85 -6.45 6.72 17.88
CA HIS A 85 -7.05 5.66 17.08
C HIS A 85 -6.06 5.21 16.01
N THR A 86 -6.16 3.95 15.55
CA THR A 86 -5.45 3.48 14.38
C THR A 86 -6.19 3.91 13.11
N LEU A 87 -5.42 4.23 12.08
CA LEU A 87 -5.88 4.41 10.71
C LEU A 87 -5.45 3.14 9.96
N GLY A 88 -6.42 2.35 9.50
CA GLY A 88 -6.18 1.01 8.96
C GLY A 88 -6.07 -0.10 10.03
N GLY A 89 -5.81 -1.29 9.56
CA GLY A 89 -5.87 -2.51 10.37
C GLY A 89 -4.59 -2.81 11.15
N ILE A 90 -4.34 -2.15 12.28
CA ILE A 90 -3.18 -2.44 13.14
C ILE A 90 -3.63 -3.21 14.38
N THR A 91 -2.96 -4.32 14.70
CA THR A 91 -3.24 -5.06 15.94
C THR A 91 -2.48 -4.46 17.13
N SER A 92 -3.10 -4.47 18.33
CA SER A 92 -2.47 -3.91 19.52
C SER A 92 -1.14 -4.58 19.92
N ASN A 93 -0.93 -5.82 19.51
CA ASN A 93 0.29 -6.59 19.85
C ASN A 93 1.57 -6.07 19.21
N VAL A 94 1.46 -5.34 18.09
CA VAL A 94 2.63 -4.85 17.34
C VAL A 94 2.94 -3.39 17.61
N ILE A 95 2.22 -2.73 18.53
CA ILE A 95 2.34 -1.28 18.76
C ILE A 95 3.22 -0.92 19.96
N PRO A 96 3.13 -1.61 21.13
CA PRO A 96 3.85 -1.20 22.34
C PRO A 96 5.37 -1.14 22.15
N GLY A 97 5.98 -0.08 22.68
CA GLY A 97 7.44 0.12 22.63
C GLY A 97 7.97 0.66 21.30
N HIS A 98 7.11 0.90 20.31
CA HIS A 98 7.54 1.50 19.05
C HIS A 98 7.46 3.02 19.08
N THR A 99 8.40 3.64 18.34
CA THR A 99 8.39 5.08 18.10
C THR A 99 7.41 5.40 16.98
N ILE A 100 6.60 6.42 17.22
CA ILE A 100 5.67 7.01 16.24
C ILE A 100 6.19 8.39 15.85
N LEU A 101 6.22 8.66 14.56
CA LEU A 101 6.47 9.98 14.01
C LEU A 101 5.11 10.68 13.84
N LEU A 102 4.86 11.71 14.66
CA LEU A 102 3.67 12.55 14.58
C LEU A 102 3.96 13.79 13.73
N ARG A 103 3.03 14.17 12.86
CA ARG A 103 3.09 15.42 12.09
C ARG A 103 2.34 16.52 12.83
N GLY A 104 3.05 17.21 13.73
CA GLY A 104 2.50 18.32 14.48
C GLY A 104 2.47 19.64 13.70
N THR A 105 1.77 20.64 14.23
CA THR A 105 1.64 21.98 13.61
C THR A 105 2.94 22.76 13.53
N LYS A 106 3.97 22.37 14.29
CA LYS A 106 5.29 23.00 14.33
C LYS A 106 6.39 22.12 13.74
N GLY A 107 6.04 21.00 13.12
CA GLY A 107 6.97 20.03 12.55
C GLY A 107 6.81 18.65 13.15
N ASP A 108 7.75 17.79 12.85
CA ASP A 108 7.73 16.38 13.26
C ASP A 108 8.07 16.20 14.74
N ILE A 109 7.30 15.34 15.40
CA ILE A 109 7.43 15.02 16.82
C ILE A 109 7.55 13.50 16.95
N LYS A 110 8.51 13.03 17.73
CA LYS A 110 8.62 11.60 18.05
C LYS A 110 7.92 11.32 19.37
N GLY A 111 7.05 10.31 19.34
CA GLY A 111 6.40 9.76 20.53
C GLY A 111 6.72 8.27 20.67
N LEU A 112 6.74 7.79 21.89
CA LEU A 112 6.87 6.36 22.21
C LEU A 112 5.52 5.82 22.64
N VAL A 113 5.10 4.67 22.09
CA VAL A 113 3.88 4.02 22.57
C VAL A 113 4.16 3.26 23.86
N GLY A 114 3.49 3.70 24.92
CA GLY A 114 3.54 3.10 26.24
C GLY A 114 2.30 2.27 26.55
N THR A 115 2.45 1.41 27.56
CA THR A 115 1.39 0.63 28.20
C THR A 115 1.68 0.54 29.69
N LYS A 116 0.72 0.02 30.48
CA LYS A 116 0.91 -0.22 31.91
C LYS A 116 2.22 -1.00 32.14
N PRO A 117 3.11 -0.54 33.04
CA PRO A 117 4.38 -1.23 33.29
C PRO A 117 4.16 -2.67 33.75
N PRO A 118 4.93 -3.65 33.24
CA PRO A 118 4.78 -5.06 33.62
C PRO A 118 4.86 -5.33 35.13
N HIS A 119 5.61 -4.52 35.88
CA HIS A 119 5.74 -4.64 37.34
C HIS A 119 4.45 -4.29 38.09
N LEU A 120 3.54 -3.53 37.46
CA LEU A 120 2.24 -3.14 38.01
C LEU A 120 1.09 -4.03 37.49
N MET A 121 1.39 -4.96 36.57
CA MET A 121 0.38 -5.90 36.02
C MET A 121 0.22 -7.11 36.92
N LYS A 122 -1.02 -7.57 37.08
CA LYS A 122 -1.30 -8.89 37.66
C LYS A 122 -0.85 -9.98 36.68
N GLU A 123 -0.59 -11.18 37.17
CA GLU A 123 -0.13 -12.31 36.36
C GLU A 123 -1.09 -12.61 35.18
N GLU A 124 -2.40 -12.52 35.43
CA GLU A 124 -3.42 -12.70 34.40
C GLU A 124 -3.40 -11.63 33.31
N GLU A 125 -3.00 -10.39 33.64
CA GLU A 125 -2.88 -9.27 32.69
C GLU A 125 -1.66 -9.45 31.80
N ARG A 126 -0.53 -9.97 32.34
CA ARG A 126 0.72 -10.16 31.59
C ARG A 126 0.61 -11.16 30.46
N ASN A 127 -0.30 -12.13 30.58
CA ASN A 127 -0.49 -13.20 29.59
C ASN A 127 -1.57 -12.88 28.54
N LYS A 128 -2.19 -11.71 28.62
CA LYS A 128 -3.21 -11.26 27.65
C LYS A 128 -2.62 -10.23 26.68
N ALA A 129 -3.17 -10.21 25.45
CA ALA A 129 -2.92 -9.12 24.54
C ALA A 129 -3.36 -7.79 25.19
N VAL A 130 -2.53 -6.76 25.07
CA VAL A 130 -2.86 -5.42 25.58
C VAL A 130 -4.06 -4.89 24.80
N SER A 131 -5.07 -4.34 25.48
CA SER A 131 -6.18 -3.67 24.80
C SER A 131 -5.68 -2.41 24.10
N MET A 132 -6.26 -2.07 22.96
CA MET A 132 -5.96 -0.81 22.27
C MET A 132 -6.23 0.41 23.18
N ASP A 133 -7.29 0.34 24.00
CA ASP A 133 -7.69 1.39 24.93
C ASP A 133 -6.69 1.60 26.10
N ASP A 134 -5.81 0.63 26.35
CA ASP A 134 -4.76 0.72 27.38
C ASP A 134 -3.47 1.34 26.85
N LEU A 135 -3.36 1.54 25.53
CA LEU A 135 -2.19 2.15 24.89
C LEU A 135 -2.29 3.68 24.93
N PHE A 136 -1.13 4.31 25.04
CA PHE A 136 -0.98 5.77 24.97
C PHE A 136 0.36 6.12 24.32
N MET A 137 0.47 7.35 23.80
CA MET A 137 1.75 7.86 23.30
C MET A 137 2.31 8.87 24.29
N ASP A 138 3.60 8.75 24.56
CA ASP A 138 4.40 9.68 25.35
C ASP A 138 5.29 10.48 24.38
N VAL A 139 5.12 11.79 24.36
CA VAL A 139 5.89 12.75 23.53
C VAL A 139 6.92 13.54 24.36
N GLY A 140 7.19 13.08 25.60
CA GLY A 140 8.09 13.76 26.52
C GLY A 140 7.52 15.13 26.95
N ALA A 141 6.23 15.19 27.29
CA ALA A 141 5.53 16.33 27.84
C ALA A 141 5.05 16.01 29.26
N SER A 142 5.08 16.99 30.16
CA SER A 142 4.67 16.87 31.57
C SER A 142 3.29 17.47 31.82
N SER A 143 2.70 18.12 30.82
CA SER A 143 1.36 18.72 30.87
C SER A 143 0.71 18.82 29.48
N LEU A 144 -0.60 19.03 29.47
CA LEU A 144 -1.34 19.33 28.24
C LEU A 144 -0.75 20.51 27.48
N GLU A 145 -0.43 21.60 28.19
CA GLU A 145 0.13 22.81 27.59
C GLU A 145 1.48 22.54 26.94
N GLU A 146 2.32 21.72 27.57
CA GLU A 146 3.62 21.36 27.02
C GLU A 146 3.49 20.50 25.75
N ALA A 147 2.56 19.54 25.72
CA ALA A 147 2.26 18.77 24.53
C ALA A 147 1.77 19.68 23.38
N GLN A 148 0.88 20.64 23.68
CA GLN A 148 0.41 21.63 22.71
C GLN A 148 1.53 22.57 22.23
N GLN A 149 2.44 22.99 23.13
CA GLN A 149 3.61 23.77 22.76
C GLN A 149 4.55 23.05 21.80
N LYS A 150 4.64 21.73 21.89
CA LYS A 150 5.36 20.88 20.89
C LYS A 150 4.64 20.84 19.54
N GLY A 151 3.38 21.26 19.45
CA GLY A 151 2.59 21.27 18.22
C GLY A 151 1.65 20.08 18.09
N VAL A 152 1.41 19.32 19.16
CA VAL A 152 0.40 18.24 19.15
C VAL A 152 -0.99 18.83 19.38
N GLU A 153 -1.96 18.35 18.60
CA GLU A 153 -3.38 18.68 18.77
C GLU A 153 -4.25 17.44 18.48
N ILE A 154 -5.53 17.51 18.85
CA ILE A 154 -6.49 16.47 18.44
C ILE A 154 -6.58 16.49 16.90
N GLY A 155 -6.47 15.32 16.30
CA GLY A 155 -6.36 15.17 14.83
C GLY A 155 -4.94 15.10 14.30
N THR A 156 -3.90 15.28 15.14
CA THR A 156 -2.51 15.05 14.71
C THR A 156 -2.33 13.62 14.24
N ASN A 157 -1.85 13.45 13.00
CA ASN A 157 -1.59 12.15 12.40
C ASN A 157 -0.18 11.66 12.72
N GLY A 158 -0.02 10.33 12.72
CA GLY A 158 1.27 9.68 12.96
C GLY A 158 1.44 8.37 12.20
N VAL A 159 2.69 7.99 12.01
CA VAL A 159 3.08 6.72 11.40
C VAL A 159 4.18 6.06 12.22
N PHE A 160 4.44 4.78 12.03
CA PHE A 160 5.60 4.13 12.64
C PHE A 160 6.91 4.79 12.15
N ASP A 161 7.82 5.12 13.08
CA ASP A 161 9.16 5.64 12.76
C ASP A 161 10.13 4.48 12.51
N ALA A 162 10.02 3.86 11.32
CA ALA A 162 10.89 2.77 10.92
C ALA A 162 11.53 3.06 9.56
N ARG A 163 12.85 3.15 9.54
CA ARG A 163 13.60 3.48 8.33
C ARG A 163 13.81 2.28 7.43
N PHE A 164 13.86 2.55 6.12
CA PHE A 164 14.23 1.58 5.11
C PHE A 164 15.67 1.10 5.31
N ALA A 165 15.92 -0.19 5.02
CA ALA A 165 17.25 -0.80 5.07
C ALA A 165 17.32 -2.02 4.16
N GLU A 166 18.49 -2.23 3.55
CA GLU A 166 18.83 -3.47 2.90
C GLU A 166 19.37 -4.47 3.93
N LEU A 167 18.76 -5.67 3.99
CA LEU A 167 19.19 -6.74 4.92
C LEU A 167 20.25 -7.67 4.31
N GLY A 168 20.65 -7.41 3.05
CA GLY A 168 21.52 -8.27 2.27
C GLY A 168 20.74 -9.35 1.49
N GLY A 169 21.42 -9.98 0.50
CA GLY A 169 20.84 -11.03 -0.32
C GLY A 169 19.58 -10.64 -1.11
N GLY A 170 19.35 -9.34 -1.32
CA GLY A 170 18.17 -8.82 -2.02
C GLY A 170 16.94 -8.61 -1.13
N TYR A 171 17.03 -8.88 0.18
CA TYR A 171 15.96 -8.60 1.14
C TYR A 171 15.96 -7.12 1.52
N LEU A 172 14.78 -6.50 1.46
CA LEU A 172 14.52 -5.10 1.73
C LEU A 172 13.55 -5.00 2.91
N LYS A 173 13.88 -4.18 3.91
CA LYS A 173 13.04 -3.90 5.07
C LYS A 173 12.61 -2.44 5.03
N GLY A 174 11.34 -2.16 5.24
CA GLY A 174 10.82 -0.79 5.37
C GLY A 174 9.45 -0.77 6.04
N LYS A 175 9.02 0.42 6.48
CA LYS A 175 7.61 0.64 6.79
C LYS A 175 6.81 0.70 5.50
N ALA A 176 5.51 0.53 5.58
CA ALA A 176 4.59 0.82 4.47
C ALA A 176 4.92 0.11 3.14
N LEU A 177 5.60 -1.07 3.14
CA LEU A 177 5.80 -1.81 1.90
C LEU A 177 4.47 -2.23 1.25
N ASP A 178 3.44 -2.34 2.03
CA ASP A 178 2.04 -2.23 1.69
C ASP A 178 1.63 -0.74 1.83
N ASP A 179 1.43 0.12 0.76
CA ASP A 179 1.61 -0.35 -0.62
C ASP A 179 2.66 0.49 -1.38
N ARG A 180 3.76 0.84 -0.73
CA ARG A 180 4.86 1.55 -1.43
C ARG A 180 5.56 0.65 -2.44
N ALA A 181 5.42 -0.70 -2.29
CA ALA A 181 5.91 -1.64 -3.29
C ALA A 181 5.05 -1.59 -4.55
N GLY A 182 3.72 -1.54 -4.45
CA GLY A 182 2.83 -1.32 -5.58
C GLY A 182 3.01 0.04 -6.22
N CYS A 183 3.19 1.12 -5.43
CA CYS A 183 3.56 2.43 -5.95
C CYS A 183 4.87 2.41 -6.76
N THR A 184 5.87 1.64 -6.31
CA THR A 184 7.12 1.45 -7.07
C THR A 184 6.87 0.70 -8.37
N VAL A 185 6.07 -0.37 -8.34
CA VAL A 185 5.68 -1.13 -9.54
C VAL A 185 4.92 -0.23 -10.51
N LEU A 186 3.96 0.56 -10.03
CA LEU A 186 3.19 1.52 -10.82
C LEU A 186 4.10 2.44 -11.62
N ALA A 187 5.05 3.09 -10.93
CA ALA A 187 5.97 4.04 -11.56
C ALA A 187 6.88 3.36 -12.60
N GLU A 188 7.45 2.20 -12.26
CA GLU A 188 8.35 1.47 -13.17
C GLU A 188 7.61 0.94 -14.42
N VAL A 189 6.39 0.43 -14.26
CA VAL A 189 5.55 -0.02 -15.38
C VAL A 189 5.18 1.16 -16.28
N PHE A 190 4.76 2.28 -15.70
CA PHE A 190 4.37 3.47 -16.45
C PHE A 190 5.55 4.01 -17.29
N LYS A 191 6.75 4.12 -16.68
CA LYS A 191 7.98 4.51 -17.41
C LYS A 191 8.32 3.54 -18.53
N ALA A 192 8.17 2.24 -18.31
CA ALA A 192 8.48 1.21 -19.31
C ALA A 192 7.54 1.24 -20.52
N LEU A 193 6.36 1.84 -20.38
CA LEU A 193 5.31 1.88 -21.41
C LEU A 193 5.07 3.28 -21.99
N LYS A 194 5.89 4.29 -21.66
CA LYS A 194 5.70 5.70 -22.08
C LYS A 194 5.63 5.92 -23.59
N ASP A 195 6.29 5.07 -24.38
CA ASP A 195 6.32 5.18 -25.85
C ASP A 195 5.45 4.09 -26.51
N SER A 196 4.51 3.50 -25.75
CA SER A 196 3.64 2.42 -26.24
C SER A 196 2.38 2.96 -26.94
N PRO A 197 1.74 2.16 -27.83
CA PRO A 197 0.50 2.57 -28.46
C PRO A 197 -0.73 2.38 -27.56
N TYR A 198 -0.57 2.13 -26.26
CA TYR A 198 -1.63 1.76 -25.34
C TYR A 198 -2.10 2.96 -24.50
N ASN A 199 -3.41 3.05 -24.25
CA ASN A 199 -3.98 4.05 -23.34
C ASN A 199 -3.82 3.58 -21.89
N ILE A 200 -2.98 4.27 -21.09
CA ILE A 200 -2.61 3.88 -19.74
C ILE A 200 -2.94 5.02 -18.78
N ILE A 201 -3.64 4.68 -17.70
CA ILE A 201 -3.93 5.59 -16.61
C ILE A 201 -3.33 4.99 -15.33
N ALA A 202 -2.18 5.50 -14.90
CA ALA A 202 -1.58 5.12 -13.62
C ALA A 202 -2.11 6.05 -12.53
N VAL A 203 -2.61 5.48 -11.42
CA VAL A 203 -3.23 6.23 -10.35
C VAL A 203 -2.60 5.87 -9.00
N GLY A 204 -1.99 6.87 -8.35
CA GLY A 204 -1.72 6.79 -6.93
C GLY A 204 -3.00 7.12 -6.16
N THR A 205 -3.62 6.13 -5.54
CA THR A 205 -4.88 6.26 -4.81
C THR A 205 -4.65 6.66 -3.36
N VAL A 206 -5.67 7.23 -2.70
CA VAL A 206 -5.62 7.65 -1.31
C VAL A 206 -6.62 6.87 -0.46
N GLN A 207 -6.34 6.73 0.85
CA GLN A 207 -7.27 6.18 1.85
C GLN A 207 -7.78 4.76 1.51
N GLU A 208 -6.92 3.91 0.98
CA GLU A 208 -7.25 2.49 0.77
C GLU A 208 -7.51 1.82 2.11
N GLU A 209 -6.62 2.03 3.08
CA GLU A 209 -6.61 1.46 4.42
C GLU A 209 -7.87 1.84 5.25
N MET A 210 -8.58 2.86 4.80
CA MET A 210 -9.85 3.31 5.39
C MET A 210 -11.07 2.91 4.55
N GLY A 211 -10.93 1.93 3.65
CA GLY A 211 -12.01 1.35 2.86
C GLY A 211 -12.00 1.75 1.38
N MET A 212 -10.83 1.75 0.73
CA MET A 212 -10.66 1.90 -0.72
C MET A 212 -11.34 3.18 -1.27
N ARG A 213 -11.25 4.29 -0.51
CA ARG A 213 -12.06 5.50 -0.79
C ARG A 213 -11.60 6.19 -2.06
N GLY A 214 -10.28 6.34 -2.22
CA GLY A 214 -9.69 6.98 -3.39
C GLY A 214 -9.94 6.19 -4.67
N ALA A 215 -9.78 4.87 -4.62
CA ALA A 215 -9.99 4.01 -5.78
C ALA A 215 -11.39 4.13 -6.39
N ARG A 216 -12.42 4.29 -5.54
CA ARG A 216 -13.80 4.48 -6.00
C ARG A 216 -13.98 5.74 -6.85
N THR A 217 -13.42 6.87 -6.39
CA THR A 217 -13.50 8.14 -7.13
C THR A 217 -12.59 8.14 -8.35
N ALA A 218 -11.41 7.55 -8.21
CA ALA A 218 -10.45 7.43 -9.29
C ALA A 218 -10.99 6.60 -10.46
N ALA A 219 -11.57 5.43 -10.19
CA ALA A 219 -12.18 4.60 -11.23
C ALA A 219 -13.37 5.26 -11.92
N TRP A 220 -14.16 6.03 -11.17
CA TRP A 220 -15.27 6.81 -11.75
C TRP A 220 -14.76 7.87 -12.75
N GLN A 221 -13.69 8.58 -12.39
CA GLN A 221 -13.11 9.64 -13.22
C GLN A 221 -12.37 9.06 -14.44
N ALA A 222 -11.58 8.00 -14.23
CA ALA A 222 -10.78 7.38 -15.27
C ALA A 222 -11.63 6.66 -16.33
N ASP A 223 -12.74 6.04 -15.92
CA ASP A 223 -13.63 5.22 -16.76
C ASP A 223 -12.85 4.23 -17.64
N PRO A 224 -12.10 3.30 -17.05
CA PRO A 224 -11.25 2.40 -17.81
C PRO A 224 -12.02 1.17 -18.31
N ASP A 225 -11.53 0.56 -19.39
CA ASP A 225 -12.03 -0.70 -19.92
C ASP A 225 -11.54 -1.91 -19.11
N TYR A 226 -10.33 -1.81 -18.54
CA TYR A 226 -9.71 -2.80 -17.66
C TYR A 226 -8.98 -2.12 -16.52
N ALA A 227 -8.91 -2.77 -15.38
CA ALA A 227 -8.11 -2.27 -14.27
C ALA A 227 -7.31 -3.36 -13.56
N LEU A 228 -6.17 -2.96 -13.00
CA LEU A 228 -5.34 -3.79 -12.16
C LEU A 228 -4.91 -2.99 -10.93
N ALA A 229 -5.26 -3.48 -9.73
CA ALA A 229 -4.67 -2.99 -8.51
C ALA A 229 -3.28 -3.62 -8.32
N LEU A 230 -2.32 -2.80 -7.99
CA LEU A 230 -0.95 -3.16 -7.66
C LEU A 230 -0.79 -2.96 -6.18
N GLU A 231 -0.42 -4.00 -5.44
CA GLU A 231 -0.55 -4.01 -3.98
C GLU A 231 0.69 -4.62 -3.31
N GLY A 232 0.84 -4.36 -2.01
CA GLY A 232 1.57 -5.23 -1.10
C GLY A 232 0.65 -6.33 -0.59
N THR A 233 1.12 -7.56 -0.40
CA THR A 233 0.28 -8.60 0.20
C THR A 233 1.04 -9.42 1.21
N PHE A 234 0.35 -9.86 2.26
CA PHE A 234 0.97 -10.67 3.30
C PHE A 234 1.48 -12.00 2.77
N THR A 235 2.66 -12.37 3.21
CA THR A 235 3.14 -13.74 3.12
C THR A 235 2.98 -14.42 4.46
N SER A 236 2.81 -15.73 4.44
CA SER A 236 2.75 -16.55 5.66
C SER A 236 3.82 -17.65 5.67
N ASP A 237 4.90 -17.47 4.93
CA ASP A 237 6.09 -18.31 4.89
C ASP A 237 7.00 -18.08 6.11
N VAL A 238 6.42 -18.18 7.30
CA VAL A 238 7.07 -17.92 8.59
C VAL A 238 6.97 -19.15 9.51
N PRO A 239 7.86 -19.30 10.51
CA PRO A 239 7.79 -20.40 11.46
C PRO A 239 6.39 -20.55 12.10
N GLY A 240 5.90 -21.79 12.21
CA GLY A 240 4.60 -22.10 12.79
C GLY A 240 3.42 -22.08 11.83
N THR A 241 3.64 -21.69 10.56
CA THR A 241 2.59 -21.78 9.53
C THR A 241 2.62 -23.17 8.87
N SER A 242 1.49 -23.86 8.87
CA SER A 242 1.36 -25.12 8.13
C SER A 242 1.29 -24.88 6.61
N PRO A 243 1.81 -25.81 5.77
CA PRO A 243 1.95 -25.59 4.33
C PRO A 243 0.66 -25.15 3.62
N GLU A 244 -0.49 -25.69 4.02
CA GLU A 244 -1.80 -25.37 3.44
C GLU A 244 -2.34 -23.98 3.82
N LYS A 245 -1.70 -23.32 4.80
CA LYS A 245 -2.03 -21.95 5.25
C LYS A 245 -1.06 -20.91 4.72
N VAL A 246 -0.08 -21.31 3.93
CA VAL A 246 0.84 -20.37 3.28
C VAL A 246 0.11 -19.67 2.14
N SER A 247 -0.24 -18.40 2.36
CA SER A 247 -0.92 -17.58 1.35
C SER A 247 -0.04 -17.29 0.15
N SER A 248 1.18 -16.88 0.43
CA SER A 248 2.25 -16.60 -0.53
C SER A 248 3.61 -16.68 0.17
N LYS A 249 4.70 -16.60 -0.58
CA LYS A 249 6.06 -16.64 -0.04
C LYS A 249 6.98 -15.63 -0.74
N LEU A 250 7.97 -15.14 -0.04
CA LEU A 250 9.04 -14.33 -0.64
C LEU A 250 9.82 -15.16 -1.67
N LYS A 251 10.34 -14.48 -2.70
CA LYS A 251 11.06 -15.07 -3.85
C LYS A 251 10.22 -16.03 -4.70
N GLY A 252 8.90 -16.00 -4.50
CA GLY A 252 7.94 -16.76 -5.34
C GLY A 252 7.48 -15.98 -6.57
N GLY A 253 7.93 -14.75 -6.73
CA GLY A 253 7.43 -13.80 -7.75
C GLY A 253 6.12 -13.13 -7.32
N PRO A 254 5.55 -12.29 -8.19
CA PRO A 254 4.29 -11.59 -7.95
C PRO A 254 3.17 -12.55 -7.55
N VAL A 255 2.29 -12.05 -6.70
CA VAL A 255 1.12 -12.77 -6.20
C VAL A 255 -0.11 -12.32 -7.00
N VAL A 256 -0.68 -13.23 -7.76
CA VAL A 256 -1.94 -13.00 -8.51
C VAL A 256 -3.11 -13.40 -7.62
N THR A 257 -4.00 -12.45 -7.32
CA THR A 257 -5.21 -12.72 -6.55
C THR A 257 -6.27 -13.36 -7.47
N ILE A 258 -6.77 -14.54 -7.09
CA ILE A 258 -7.93 -15.15 -7.75
C ILE A 258 -9.21 -14.64 -7.09
N LEU A 259 -9.21 -14.61 -5.74
CA LEU A 259 -10.30 -14.18 -4.89
C LEU A 259 -9.72 -13.59 -3.60
N ASP A 260 -10.31 -12.50 -3.12
CA ASP A 260 -10.17 -12.01 -1.75
C ASP A 260 -11.55 -11.67 -1.16
N GLN A 261 -11.62 -10.91 -0.06
CA GLN A 261 -12.91 -10.57 0.57
C GLN A 261 -13.73 -9.55 -0.23
N THR A 262 -13.11 -8.84 -1.16
CA THR A 262 -13.71 -7.69 -1.85
C THR A 262 -13.86 -7.89 -3.36
N VAL A 263 -13.05 -8.77 -3.97
CA VAL A 263 -13.05 -8.99 -5.42
C VAL A 263 -12.82 -10.45 -5.80
N MET A 264 -13.51 -10.90 -6.81
CA MET A 264 -13.15 -12.06 -7.61
C MET A 264 -12.55 -11.54 -8.92
N THR A 265 -11.27 -11.84 -9.18
CA THR A 265 -10.59 -11.38 -10.39
C THR A 265 -11.36 -11.78 -11.65
N HIS A 266 -11.61 -10.81 -12.52
CA HIS A 266 -12.34 -11.04 -13.76
C HIS A 266 -11.67 -12.13 -14.62
N PRO A 267 -12.42 -13.07 -15.21
CA PRO A 267 -11.86 -14.21 -15.95
C PRO A 267 -10.87 -13.82 -17.05
N THR A 268 -11.17 -12.76 -17.82
CA THR A 268 -10.28 -12.25 -18.87
C THR A 268 -8.95 -11.73 -18.29
N VAL A 269 -8.99 -10.98 -17.19
CA VAL A 269 -7.80 -10.47 -16.50
C VAL A 269 -6.96 -11.62 -15.96
N LEU A 270 -7.59 -12.56 -15.26
CA LEU A 270 -6.89 -13.74 -14.69
C LEU A 270 -6.27 -14.60 -15.78
N LYS A 271 -7.01 -14.85 -16.86
CA LYS A 271 -6.52 -15.62 -18.01
C LYS A 271 -5.29 -14.95 -18.64
N THR A 272 -5.35 -13.64 -18.87
CA THR A 272 -4.25 -12.87 -19.47
C THR A 272 -3.01 -12.91 -18.58
N LEU A 273 -3.14 -12.70 -17.27
CA LEU A 273 -2.02 -12.79 -16.31
C LEU A 273 -1.35 -14.17 -16.34
N LYS A 274 -2.16 -15.25 -16.39
CA LYS A 274 -1.64 -16.63 -16.46
C LYS A 274 -0.93 -16.92 -17.77
N GLU A 275 -1.49 -16.48 -18.89
CA GLU A 275 -0.91 -16.66 -20.23
C GLU A 275 0.42 -15.93 -20.36
N VAL A 276 0.48 -14.67 -19.93
CA VAL A 276 1.68 -13.84 -19.93
C VAL A 276 2.75 -14.42 -19.01
N GLY A 277 2.42 -14.72 -17.76
CA GLY A 277 3.39 -15.28 -16.81
C GLY A 277 4.05 -16.56 -17.35
N LYS A 278 3.25 -17.49 -17.91
CA LYS A 278 3.75 -18.72 -18.51
C LYS A 278 4.52 -18.47 -19.81
N GLY A 279 3.96 -17.67 -20.71
CA GLY A 279 4.53 -17.43 -22.04
C GLY A 279 5.86 -16.67 -21.99
N LYS A 280 6.05 -15.80 -21.02
CA LYS A 280 7.27 -15.03 -20.81
C LYS A 280 8.22 -15.62 -19.77
N SER A 281 7.90 -16.80 -19.22
CA SER A 281 8.66 -17.46 -18.15
C SER A 281 8.91 -16.56 -16.93
N ILE A 282 7.93 -15.75 -16.57
CA ILE A 282 7.97 -14.89 -15.39
C ILE A 282 7.46 -15.74 -14.21
N PRO A 283 8.23 -15.89 -13.13
CA PRO A 283 7.74 -16.61 -11.95
C PRO A 283 6.58 -15.81 -11.34
N PHE A 284 5.50 -16.50 -10.98
CA PHE A 284 4.37 -15.93 -10.25
C PHE A 284 3.70 -17.00 -9.39
N GLN A 285 2.94 -16.56 -8.41
CA GLN A 285 2.19 -17.42 -7.51
C GLN A 285 0.76 -16.91 -7.36
N PHE A 286 -0.14 -17.77 -6.88
CA PHE A 286 -1.50 -17.37 -6.57
C PHE A 286 -1.66 -17.12 -5.07
N LYS A 287 -2.46 -16.11 -4.71
CA LYS A 287 -2.92 -15.91 -3.34
C LYS A 287 -3.82 -17.09 -2.95
N GLN A 288 -3.36 -17.91 -2.00
CA GLN A 288 -4.09 -19.12 -1.62
C GLN A 288 -5.12 -18.88 -0.51
N VAL A 289 -4.90 -17.87 0.32
CA VAL A 289 -5.81 -17.53 1.43
C VAL A 289 -6.59 -16.28 1.04
N PRO A 290 -7.93 -16.37 0.86
CA PRO A 290 -8.76 -15.25 0.38
C PRO A 290 -9.09 -14.27 1.52
N MET A 291 -8.08 -13.64 2.10
CA MET A 291 -8.22 -12.65 3.17
C MET A 291 -7.83 -11.25 2.69
N GLY A 292 -8.34 -10.23 3.37
CA GLY A 292 -8.13 -8.82 3.07
C GLY A 292 -8.95 -8.34 1.88
N GLY A 293 -8.81 -7.07 1.56
CA GLY A 293 -9.37 -6.42 0.39
C GLY A 293 -8.28 -5.65 -0.33
N THR A 294 -8.58 -5.08 -1.48
CA THR A 294 -7.69 -4.27 -2.30
C THR A 294 -8.48 -3.23 -3.06
N ASP A 295 -7.84 -2.24 -3.63
CA ASP A 295 -8.48 -1.22 -4.48
C ASP A 295 -9.32 -1.81 -5.62
N SER A 296 -9.00 -3.02 -6.11
CA SER A 296 -9.84 -3.74 -7.08
C SER A 296 -11.26 -3.96 -6.57
N GLY A 297 -11.47 -4.09 -5.26
CA GLY A 297 -12.78 -4.25 -4.63
C GLY A 297 -13.70 -3.05 -4.83
N ALA A 298 -13.15 -1.84 -4.90
CA ALA A 298 -13.90 -0.63 -5.21
C ALA A 298 -13.98 -0.36 -6.72
N ILE A 299 -12.89 -0.61 -7.43
CA ILE A 299 -12.79 -0.35 -8.88
C ILE A 299 -13.81 -1.18 -9.65
N HIS A 300 -13.89 -2.50 -9.41
CA HIS A 300 -14.73 -3.40 -10.20
C HIS A 300 -16.24 -3.13 -10.08
N LEU A 301 -16.67 -2.46 -9.01
CA LEU A 301 -18.06 -2.08 -8.76
C LEU A 301 -18.42 -0.70 -9.30
N THR A 302 -17.51 0.00 -9.97
CA THR A 302 -17.72 1.36 -10.44
C THR A 302 -18.55 1.35 -11.72
N LYS A 303 -19.54 2.26 -11.82
CA LYS A 303 -20.48 2.42 -12.97
C LYS A 303 -21.18 1.10 -13.31
N ALA A 304 -21.00 0.61 -14.54
CA ALA A 304 -21.58 -0.66 -15.02
C ALA A 304 -20.71 -1.89 -14.68
N GLY A 305 -19.62 -1.68 -13.97
CA GLY A 305 -18.62 -2.69 -13.66
C GLY A 305 -17.39 -2.59 -14.55
N ILE A 306 -16.21 -2.74 -13.94
CA ILE A 306 -14.91 -2.70 -14.63
C ILE A 306 -14.23 -4.05 -14.47
N PRO A 307 -13.89 -4.77 -15.55
CA PRO A 307 -13.08 -5.98 -15.48
C PRO A 307 -11.76 -5.74 -14.79
N SER A 308 -11.62 -6.21 -13.53
CA SER A 308 -10.51 -5.88 -12.65
C SER A 308 -9.86 -7.12 -12.05
N GLY A 309 -8.66 -6.95 -11.53
CA GLY A 309 -7.91 -7.92 -10.77
C GLY A 309 -6.81 -7.27 -9.93
N THR A 310 -6.07 -8.09 -9.19
CA THR A 310 -4.98 -7.63 -8.33
C THR A 310 -3.72 -8.44 -8.56
N VAL A 311 -2.59 -7.75 -8.69
CA VAL A 311 -1.24 -8.31 -8.65
C VAL A 311 -0.46 -7.62 -7.55
N ALA A 312 0.09 -8.40 -6.62
CA ALA A 312 0.74 -7.88 -5.45
C ALA A 312 2.20 -8.32 -5.32
N VAL A 313 3.00 -7.47 -4.69
CA VAL A 313 4.35 -7.81 -4.23
C VAL A 313 4.23 -8.56 -2.89
N PRO A 314 4.82 -9.76 -2.75
CA PRO A 314 4.79 -10.48 -1.48
C PRO A 314 5.61 -9.73 -0.40
N CYS A 315 5.00 -9.51 0.76
CA CYS A 315 5.60 -8.83 1.90
C CYS A 315 5.33 -9.59 3.18
N ARG A 316 6.34 -9.79 4.04
CA ARG A 316 6.15 -10.27 5.41
C ARG A 316 5.82 -9.11 6.34
N TYR A 317 4.98 -9.37 7.34
CA TYR A 317 4.72 -8.45 8.46
C TYR A 317 4.09 -7.12 8.06
N ILE A 318 3.23 -7.11 7.02
CA ILE A 318 2.45 -5.91 6.68
C ILE A 318 1.55 -5.48 7.84
N HIS A 319 1.07 -4.24 7.84
CA HIS A 319 0.27 -3.63 8.91
C HIS A 319 0.99 -3.63 10.29
N GLY A 320 2.30 -3.58 10.26
CA GLY A 320 3.18 -3.50 11.42
C GLY A 320 4.23 -2.40 11.26
N PRO A 321 5.12 -2.24 12.27
CA PRO A 321 6.13 -1.20 12.26
C PRO A 321 7.09 -1.28 11.08
N ALA A 322 7.36 -2.48 10.58
CA ALA A 322 8.18 -2.72 9.40
C ALA A 322 7.83 -4.04 8.73
N SER A 323 7.93 -4.06 7.42
CA SER A 323 7.72 -5.21 6.55
C SER A 323 9.01 -5.63 5.86
N ILE A 324 9.02 -6.82 5.27
CA ILE A 324 10.16 -7.33 4.48
C ILE A 324 9.63 -7.81 3.13
N THR A 325 10.29 -7.37 2.04
CA THR A 325 10.10 -7.91 0.69
C THR A 325 11.43 -8.33 0.07
N HIS A 326 11.41 -8.86 -1.13
CA HIS A 326 12.60 -9.19 -1.91
C HIS A 326 12.62 -8.45 -3.24
N VAL A 327 13.76 -7.88 -3.59
CA VAL A 327 13.93 -7.05 -4.80
C VAL A 327 13.54 -7.77 -6.09
N ASP A 328 13.75 -9.09 -6.18
CA ASP A 328 13.37 -9.86 -7.36
C ASP A 328 11.86 -10.04 -7.48
N ASP A 329 11.12 -10.08 -6.36
CA ASP A 329 9.66 -10.11 -6.39
C ASP A 329 9.11 -8.79 -6.95
N VAL A 330 9.64 -7.64 -6.52
CA VAL A 330 9.29 -6.32 -7.08
C VAL A 330 9.57 -6.27 -8.59
N LYS A 331 10.77 -6.67 -9.02
CA LYS A 331 11.14 -6.70 -10.45
C LYS A 331 10.25 -7.61 -11.29
N ASN A 332 9.95 -8.80 -10.79
CA ASN A 332 9.09 -9.74 -11.50
C ASN A 332 7.65 -9.24 -11.56
N THR A 333 7.20 -8.47 -10.54
CA THR A 333 5.90 -7.80 -10.58
C THR A 333 5.88 -6.73 -11.67
N VAL A 334 6.91 -5.89 -11.78
CA VAL A 334 7.05 -4.92 -12.89
C VAL A 334 6.97 -5.62 -14.24
N LYS A 335 7.73 -6.72 -14.43
CA LYS A 335 7.72 -7.49 -15.68
C LYS A 335 6.34 -8.05 -16.01
N LEU A 336 5.70 -8.71 -15.03
CA LEU A 336 4.39 -9.33 -15.24
C LEU A 336 3.33 -8.30 -15.61
N VAL A 337 3.30 -7.17 -14.89
CA VAL A 337 2.32 -6.10 -15.14
C VAL A 337 2.58 -5.41 -16.48
N THR A 338 3.84 -5.14 -16.83
CA THR A 338 4.19 -4.55 -18.15
C THR A 338 3.71 -5.44 -19.29
N GLU A 339 3.98 -6.73 -19.25
CA GLU A 339 3.54 -7.67 -20.28
C GLU A 339 2.03 -7.92 -20.25
N PHE A 340 1.40 -7.84 -19.07
CA PHE A 340 -0.06 -7.87 -18.95
C PHE A 340 -0.71 -6.68 -19.66
N VAL A 341 -0.23 -5.45 -19.43
CA VAL A 341 -0.77 -4.25 -20.10
C VAL A 341 -0.70 -4.39 -21.61
N LYS A 342 0.44 -4.82 -22.16
CA LYS A 342 0.57 -5.10 -23.60
C LYS A 342 -0.49 -6.09 -24.09
N ALA A 343 -0.61 -7.22 -23.42
CA ALA A 343 -1.52 -8.30 -23.84
C ALA A 343 -3.00 -7.98 -23.66
N ILE A 344 -3.39 -7.21 -22.64
CA ILE A 344 -4.78 -6.83 -22.39
C ILE A 344 -5.24 -5.72 -23.32
N SER A 345 -4.34 -4.81 -23.69
CA SER A 345 -4.62 -3.69 -24.61
C SER A 345 -4.90 -4.17 -26.05
N GLU A 346 -4.49 -5.37 -26.40
CA GLU A 346 -4.80 -6.01 -27.68
C GLU A 346 -6.18 -6.70 -27.70
N LYS A 347 -6.88 -6.75 -26.55
CA LYS A 347 -8.19 -7.42 -26.43
C LYS A 347 -9.32 -6.43 -26.61
N ASN A 348 -10.39 -6.89 -27.27
CA ASN A 348 -11.62 -6.12 -27.36
C ASN A 348 -12.42 -6.23 -26.05
N PRO A 349 -12.64 -5.14 -25.30
CA PRO A 349 -13.38 -5.18 -24.04
C PRO A 349 -14.87 -5.56 -24.21
N GLN A 350 -15.41 -5.45 -25.41
CA GLN A 350 -16.81 -5.77 -25.74
C GLN A 350 -17.01 -7.23 -26.20
N GLU A 351 -15.94 -8.02 -26.35
CA GLU A 351 -16.10 -9.44 -26.68
C GLU A 351 -16.72 -10.19 -25.48
N PRO A 352 -17.75 -11.01 -25.73
CA PRO A 352 -18.36 -11.83 -24.69
C PRO A 352 -17.33 -12.80 -24.10
N LYS A 353 -17.48 -13.11 -22.82
CA LYS A 353 -16.58 -13.97 -22.01
C LYS A 353 -16.45 -15.39 -22.56
#